data_c6b2f9bd9cd847cd8c9227d0fc38a44b
#
_entry.id   c6b2f9bd9cd847cd8c9227d0fc38a44b
#
_cell.length_a   1.000
_cell.length_b   1.000
_cell.length_c   1.000
_cell.angle_alpha   90.00
_cell.angle_beta   90.00
_cell.angle_gamma   90.00
#
_symmetry.space_group_name_H-M   'P 1'
#
loop_
_entity.id
_entity.type
_entity.pdbx_description
1 polymer ?
#
loop_
_entity_poly.entity_id
_entity_poly.type
_entity_poly.pdbx_seq_one_letter_code
_entity_poly.pdbx_strand_id
1 'polypeptide(L)'
;MNITNGTFQNASDPAAQRLPRAAKVKSALLDQLRAQIRVRHYSIRTEHTYMDWAYRYILFHGKRHPAEMGAPEINAFLTHLAVEGDVAASTQNQALSALVFLYKRVLEVDVGDLGKVIRAKRPKKLPVVLSLDEAARLLAHLSGVHRIMGELMYATGMRIIELVRLRVKDIDFERHQITIRDGKGEKDRTAPLPPELVSDLRRQIARVEILHQKDLAAGYGTVHLPHALARKYPNAEREWCWQYIFPSRVYSTDPRSGKVQRHHVYESVMQKAVRDATRAAGIPKMVHVHSLRHSFATHLLEEGHDIRTVQELLGHNDVRTTQIYTHVTQDGPQAIRTPLTRLRKTQRHQRATDIIAILTTGFARLRARIATLGIPAQHCGEEATA
;
A
#
# COMPACT_ATOMS: atom_id res chain seq x y z
N MET A 1 42.71 -17.70 22.56
CA MET A 1 41.64 -18.31 21.76
C MET A 1 40.81 -17.17 21.13
N ASN A 2 41.08 -16.91 19.86
CA ASN A 2 40.42 -15.81 19.10
C ASN A 2 39.09 -16.29 18.56
N ILE A 3 38.03 -15.60 18.95
CA ILE A 3 36.70 -15.77 18.31
C ILE A 3 36.52 -14.63 17.29
N THR A 4 36.67 -14.97 16.04
CA THR A 4 36.50 -14.10 14.88
C THR A 4 35.03 -13.79 14.66
N ASN A 5 34.68 -12.49 14.64
CA ASN A 5 33.41 -11.95 14.23
C ASN A 5 33.17 -12.25 12.76
N GLY A 6 32.20 -13.13 12.47
CA GLY A 6 31.68 -13.36 11.12
C GLY A 6 30.74 -12.25 10.69
N THR A 7 31.24 -11.36 9.87
CA THR A 7 30.44 -10.38 9.10
C THR A 7 29.59 -11.14 8.08
N PHE A 8 28.25 -11.15 8.27
CA PHE A 8 27.31 -11.58 7.25
C PHE A 8 27.33 -10.56 6.09
N GLN A 9 28.16 -10.83 5.10
CA GLN A 9 28.06 -10.16 3.81
C GLN A 9 26.76 -10.59 3.15
N ASN A 10 25.90 -9.61 2.84
CA ASN A 10 24.77 -9.78 1.93
C ASN A 10 25.29 -10.32 0.60
N ALA A 11 25.03 -11.58 0.32
CA ALA A 11 25.23 -12.16 -0.99
C ALA A 11 24.31 -11.41 -1.98
N SER A 12 24.89 -10.51 -2.74
CA SER A 12 24.30 -9.87 -3.90
C SER A 12 23.93 -10.99 -4.90
N ASP A 13 22.65 -11.09 -5.23
CA ASP A 13 22.05 -11.97 -6.23
C ASP A 13 22.84 -11.89 -7.56
N PRO A 14 23.61 -12.91 -7.95
CA PRO A 14 24.40 -12.91 -9.20
C PRO A 14 23.53 -12.99 -10.46
N ALA A 15 22.24 -13.33 -10.35
CA ALA A 15 21.30 -13.35 -11.47
C ALA A 15 20.76 -11.96 -11.84
N ALA A 16 21.11 -10.93 -11.07
CA ALA A 16 20.74 -9.55 -11.32
C ALA A 16 21.79 -8.79 -12.17
N GLN A 17 22.50 -9.45 -13.08
CA GLN A 17 23.16 -8.72 -14.17
C GLN A 17 22.07 -7.91 -14.88
N ARG A 18 22.10 -6.59 -14.66
CA ARG A 18 21.12 -5.64 -15.19
C ARG A 18 21.19 -5.64 -16.71
N LEU A 19 20.50 -6.58 -17.34
CA LEU A 19 20.23 -6.52 -18.75
C LEU A 19 19.61 -5.15 -19.06
N PRO A 20 19.98 -4.52 -20.20
CA PRO A 20 19.40 -3.25 -20.58
C PRO A 20 17.88 -3.38 -20.58
N ARG A 21 17.19 -2.41 -19.95
CA ARG A 21 15.73 -2.46 -19.84
C ARG A 21 15.12 -2.45 -21.23
N ALA A 22 14.24 -3.42 -21.50
CA ALA A 22 13.54 -3.58 -22.77
C ALA A 22 12.85 -2.30 -23.29
N ALA A 23 12.48 -1.40 -22.38
CA ALA A 23 11.89 -0.10 -22.73
C ALA A 23 12.75 0.81 -23.63
N LYS A 24 14.05 0.55 -23.75
CA LYS A 24 14.99 1.32 -24.60
C LYS A 24 15.36 0.60 -25.90
N VAL A 25 14.90 -0.62 -26.10
CA VAL A 25 15.19 -1.41 -27.31
C VAL A 25 14.14 -1.11 -28.36
N LYS A 26 14.59 -0.58 -29.51
CA LYS A 26 13.73 -0.40 -30.70
C LYS A 26 13.56 -1.77 -31.38
N SER A 27 12.34 -2.32 -31.36
CA SER A 27 11.98 -3.57 -32.00
C SER A 27 10.50 -3.52 -32.37
N ALA A 28 10.19 -3.79 -33.63
CA ALA A 28 8.80 -3.80 -34.11
C ALA A 28 7.90 -4.73 -33.27
N LEU A 29 8.39 -5.89 -32.90
CA LEU A 29 7.66 -6.84 -32.04
C LEU A 29 7.39 -6.26 -30.64
N LEU A 30 8.39 -5.64 -30.02
CA LEU A 30 8.22 -5.04 -28.70
C LEU A 30 7.29 -3.82 -28.76
N ASP A 31 7.27 -3.08 -29.85
CA ASP A 31 6.36 -1.97 -30.04
C ASP A 31 4.92 -2.45 -30.27
N GLN A 32 4.73 -3.57 -31.00
CA GLN A 32 3.43 -4.25 -31.09
C GLN A 32 2.96 -4.78 -29.73
N LEU A 33 3.84 -5.41 -28.97
CA LEU A 33 3.53 -5.87 -27.59
C LEU A 33 3.06 -4.71 -26.72
N ARG A 34 3.78 -3.57 -26.78
CA ARG A 34 3.42 -2.36 -26.05
C ARG A 34 2.04 -1.84 -26.46
N ALA A 35 1.77 -1.79 -27.77
CA ALA A 35 0.49 -1.35 -28.29
C ALA A 35 -0.66 -2.25 -27.80
N GLN A 36 -0.49 -3.57 -27.85
CA GLN A 36 -1.49 -4.54 -27.39
C GLN A 36 -1.76 -4.46 -25.88
N ILE A 37 -0.74 -4.15 -25.07
CA ILE A 37 -0.88 -3.93 -23.63
C ILE A 37 -1.67 -2.65 -23.36
N ARG A 38 -1.38 -1.57 -24.11
CA ARG A 38 -2.04 -0.27 -23.96
C ARG A 38 -3.49 -0.27 -24.41
N VAL A 39 -3.81 -0.94 -25.52
CA VAL A 39 -5.20 -1.13 -26.01
C VAL A 39 -6.07 -1.80 -24.95
N ARG A 40 -5.49 -2.67 -24.11
CA ARG A 40 -6.19 -3.35 -23.01
C ARG A 40 -6.13 -2.60 -21.68
N HIS A 41 -5.72 -1.35 -21.69
CA HIS A 41 -5.63 -0.48 -20.52
C HIS A 41 -4.77 -1.04 -19.36
N TYR A 42 -3.81 -1.90 -19.66
CA TYR A 42 -2.93 -2.43 -18.62
C TYR A 42 -2.04 -1.34 -18.03
N SER A 43 -1.68 -1.52 -16.76
CA SER A 43 -0.84 -0.57 -16.04
C SER A 43 0.56 -0.45 -16.67
N ILE A 44 1.21 0.70 -16.50
CA ILE A 44 2.61 0.92 -16.91
C ILE A 44 3.53 -0.12 -16.28
N ARG A 45 3.26 -0.55 -15.06
CA ARG A 45 4.02 -1.61 -14.37
C ARG A 45 3.90 -2.95 -15.10
N THR A 46 2.69 -3.31 -15.54
CA THR A 46 2.44 -4.52 -16.35
C THR A 46 3.14 -4.40 -17.70
N GLU A 47 3.07 -3.22 -18.34
CA GLU A 47 3.76 -2.94 -19.60
C GLU A 47 5.26 -3.20 -19.46
N HIS A 48 5.92 -2.59 -18.47
CA HIS A 48 7.34 -2.80 -18.23
C HIS A 48 7.68 -4.27 -17.93
N THR A 49 6.89 -4.92 -17.10
CA THR A 49 7.12 -6.31 -16.72
C THR A 49 7.00 -7.26 -17.92
N TYR A 50 5.97 -7.10 -18.74
CA TYR A 50 5.76 -7.96 -19.91
C TYR A 50 6.80 -7.73 -20.98
N MET A 51 7.17 -6.45 -21.19
CA MET A 51 8.27 -6.08 -22.10
C MET A 51 9.60 -6.69 -21.65
N ASP A 52 9.94 -6.61 -20.36
CA ASP A 52 11.18 -7.16 -19.83
C ASP A 52 11.23 -8.68 -19.95
N TRP A 53 10.12 -9.40 -19.67
CA TRP A 53 10.07 -10.85 -19.84
C TRP A 53 10.18 -11.28 -21.30
N ALA A 54 9.47 -10.61 -22.20
CA ALA A 54 9.57 -10.89 -23.64
C ALA A 54 11.01 -10.67 -24.15
N TYR A 55 11.64 -9.58 -23.73
CA TYR A 55 13.01 -9.27 -24.11
C TYR A 55 14.01 -10.30 -23.57
N ARG A 56 13.90 -10.68 -22.30
CA ARG A 56 14.74 -11.73 -21.68
C ARG A 56 14.57 -13.08 -22.38
N TYR A 57 13.36 -13.45 -22.75
CA TYR A 57 13.06 -14.66 -23.51
C TYR A 57 13.74 -14.67 -24.89
N ILE A 58 13.66 -13.57 -25.63
CA ILE A 58 14.32 -13.40 -26.93
C ILE A 58 15.83 -13.50 -26.80
N LEU A 59 16.41 -12.88 -25.77
CA LEU A 59 17.86 -12.97 -25.52
C LEU A 59 18.30 -14.38 -25.16
N PHE A 60 17.55 -15.08 -24.32
CA PHE A 60 17.87 -16.47 -23.93
C PHE A 60 17.96 -17.39 -25.13
N HIS A 61 17.12 -17.18 -26.13
CA HIS A 61 17.15 -17.96 -27.37
C HIS A 61 18.00 -17.32 -28.49
N GLY A 62 19.06 -16.58 -28.12
CA GLY A 62 20.03 -16.07 -29.11
C GLY A 62 19.42 -15.06 -30.07
N LYS A 63 18.42 -14.28 -29.66
CA LYS A 63 17.68 -13.30 -30.46
C LYS A 63 16.83 -13.90 -31.59
N ARG A 64 16.48 -15.19 -31.52
CA ARG A 64 15.50 -15.77 -32.43
C ARG A 64 14.16 -15.04 -32.31
N HIS A 65 13.46 -14.93 -33.44
CA HIS A 65 12.12 -14.30 -33.43
C HIS A 65 11.09 -15.24 -32.76
N PRO A 66 10.26 -14.77 -31.82
CA PRO A 66 9.29 -15.61 -31.13
C PRO A 66 8.30 -16.35 -32.03
N ALA A 67 8.00 -15.83 -33.23
CA ALA A 67 7.18 -16.55 -34.22
C ALA A 67 7.82 -17.86 -34.70
N GLU A 68 9.12 -18.05 -34.57
CA GLU A 68 9.87 -19.24 -34.93
C GLU A 68 10.05 -20.21 -33.74
N MET A 69 9.44 -19.87 -32.60
CA MET A 69 9.55 -20.61 -31.34
C MET A 69 8.16 -20.99 -30.83
N GLY A 70 8.11 -21.97 -29.95
CA GLY A 70 6.84 -22.47 -29.44
C GLY A 70 6.91 -22.96 -28.00
N ALA A 71 6.06 -23.93 -27.66
CA ALA A 71 5.98 -24.50 -26.32
C ALA A 71 7.30 -25.11 -25.82
N PRO A 72 8.15 -25.77 -26.63
CA PRO A 72 9.43 -26.26 -26.18
C PRO A 72 10.36 -25.14 -25.68
N GLU A 73 10.46 -24.05 -26.42
CA GLU A 73 11.31 -22.90 -26.06
C GLU A 73 10.79 -22.17 -24.83
N ILE A 74 9.47 -22.03 -24.70
CA ILE A 74 8.87 -21.48 -23.48
C ILE A 74 9.23 -22.34 -22.27
N ASN A 75 9.11 -23.67 -22.39
CA ASN A 75 9.46 -24.60 -21.32
C ASN A 75 10.96 -24.52 -20.97
N ALA A 76 11.84 -24.50 -21.97
CA ALA A 76 13.28 -24.36 -21.77
C ALA A 76 13.63 -23.09 -20.98
N PHE A 77 13.04 -21.95 -21.37
CA PHE A 77 13.24 -20.69 -20.66
C PHE A 77 12.71 -20.72 -19.22
N LEU A 78 11.51 -21.27 -18.99
CA LEU A 78 10.94 -21.37 -17.65
C LEU A 78 11.73 -22.34 -16.75
N THR A 79 12.27 -23.42 -17.33
CA THR A 79 13.17 -24.37 -16.64
C THR A 79 14.47 -23.67 -16.25
N HIS A 80 15.09 -22.94 -17.18
CA HIS A 80 16.28 -22.13 -16.91
C HIS A 80 16.04 -21.14 -15.76
N LEU A 81 14.91 -20.43 -15.77
CA LEU A 81 14.56 -19.51 -14.68
C LEU A 81 14.44 -20.24 -13.33
N ALA A 82 13.89 -21.44 -13.32
CA ALA A 82 13.69 -22.19 -12.08
C ALA A 82 14.98 -22.85 -11.57
N VAL A 83 15.77 -23.45 -12.46
CA VAL A 83 16.93 -24.29 -12.10
C VAL A 83 18.20 -23.44 -11.99
N GLU A 84 18.50 -22.66 -13.01
CA GLU A 84 19.72 -21.85 -13.05
C GLU A 84 19.54 -20.47 -12.43
N GLY A 85 18.35 -19.86 -12.63
CA GLY A 85 18.02 -18.55 -12.07
C GLY A 85 17.50 -18.57 -10.65
N ASP A 86 17.20 -19.74 -10.06
CA ASP A 86 16.62 -19.95 -8.72
C ASP A 86 15.49 -18.95 -8.38
N VAL A 87 14.66 -18.65 -9.39
CA VAL A 87 13.60 -17.65 -9.21
C VAL A 87 12.41 -18.25 -8.47
N ALA A 88 11.77 -17.43 -7.63
CA ALA A 88 10.56 -17.84 -6.93
C ALA A 88 9.45 -18.26 -7.92
N ALA A 89 8.63 -19.24 -7.54
CA ALA A 89 7.48 -19.73 -8.32
C ALA A 89 6.54 -18.62 -8.83
N SER A 90 6.39 -17.52 -8.06
CA SER A 90 5.62 -16.37 -8.49
C SER A 90 6.25 -15.62 -9.66
N THR A 91 7.58 -15.53 -9.68
CA THR A 91 8.37 -14.89 -10.74
C THR A 91 8.30 -15.70 -12.02
N GLN A 92 8.47 -17.02 -11.92
CA GLN A 92 8.32 -17.94 -13.06
C GLN A 92 6.90 -17.84 -13.67
N ASN A 93 5.85 -17.85 -12.84
CA ASN A 93 4.47 -17.71 -13.30
C ASN A 93 4.20 -16.32 -13.93
N GLN A 94 4.90 -15.27 -13.50
CA GLN A 94 4.81 -13.96 -14.11
C GLN A 94 5.44 -13.94 -15.51
N ALA A 95 6.61 -14.60 -15.67
CA ALA A 95 7.24 -14.79 -16.98
C ALA A 95 6.31 -15.56 -17.93
N LEU A 96 5.76 -16.68 -17.47
CA LEU A 96 4.78 -17.46 -18.25
C LEU A 96 3.60 -16.58 -18.69
N SER A 97 3.02 -15.79 -17.80
CA SER A 97 1.89 -14.91 -18.14
C SER A 97 2.24 -13.89 -19.22
N ALA A 98 3.45 -13.34 -19.18
CA ALA A 98 3.94 -12.40 -20.20
C ALA A 98 4.14 -13.09 -21.57
N LEU A 99 4.70 -14.30 -21.58
CA LEU A 99 4.90 -15.08 -22.81
C LEU A 99 3.57 -15.54 -23.41
N VAL A 100 2.65 -16.04 -22.59
CA VAL A 100 1.29 -16.38 -23.06
C VAL A 100 0.59 -15.17 -23.68
N PHE A 101 0.77 -13.98 -23.08
CA PHE A 101 0.23 -12.76 -23.66
C PHE A 101 0.90 -12.44 -25.01
N LEU A 102 2.22 -12.53 -25.11
CA LEU A 102 2.96 -12.29 -26.35
C LEU A 102 2.45 -13.19 -27.48
N TYR A 103 2.38 -14.49 -27.23
CA TYR A 103 1.95 -15.45 -28.27
C TYR A 103 0.48 -15.29 -28.63
N LYS A 104 -0.43 -15.23 -27.65
CA LYS A 104 -1.89 -15.20 -27.92
C LYS A 104 -2.40 -13.86 -28.42
N ARG A 105 -1.73 -12.72 -28.11
CA ARG A 105 -2.26 -11.39 -28.35
C ARG A 105 -1.45 -10.53 -29.31
N VAL A 106 -0.21 -10.92 -29.56
CA VAL A 106 0.68 -10.18 -30.45
C VAL A 106 1.01 -11.00 -31.69
N LEU A 107 1.40 -12.26 -31.50
CA LEU A 107 1.74 -13.15 -32.60
C LEU A 107 0.52 -13.88 -33.17
N GLU A 108 -0.57 -13.94 -32.41
CA GLU A 108 -1.81 -14.68 -32.73
C GLU A 108 -1.56 -16.16 -33.04
N VAL A 109 -0.49 -16.71 -32.48
CA VAL A 109 -0.10 -18.12 -32.59
C VAL A 109 -0.65 -18.87 -31.40
N ASP A 110 -1.36 -19.96 -31.67
CA ASP A 110 -1.71 -20.93 -30.63
C ASP A 110 -0.48 -21.77 -30.33
N VAL A 111 0.08 -21.58 -29.14
CA VAL A 111 1.29 -22.31 -28.68
C VAL A 111 0.98 -23.76 -28.30
N GLY A 112 -0.20 -24.26 -28.68
CA GLY A 112 -0.65 -25.59 -28.32
C GLY A 112 -0.96 -25.74 -26.84
N ASP A 113 -1.06 -26.98 -26.38
CA ASP A 113 -1.34 -27.29 -24.99
C ASP A 113 -0.16 -26.90 -24.09
N LEU A 114 -0.15 -25.65 -23.63
CA LEU A 114 0.70 -25.21 -22.51
C LEU A 114 0.36 -25.94 -21.21
N GLY A 115 -0.58 -26.90 -21.24
CA GLY A 115 -0.97 -27.74 -20.11
C GLY A 115 0.16 -28.60 -19.55
N LYS A 116 1.23 -28.83 -20.35
CA LYS A 116 2.48 -29.42 -19.87
C LYS A 116 3.47 -28.43 -19.29
N VAL A 117 3.23 -27.12 -19.41
CA VAL A 117 4.02 -26.10 -18.68
C VAL A 117 3.70 -26.22 -17.20
N ILE A 118 4.63 -26.80 -16.46
CA ILE A 118 4.51 -26.99 -15.02
C ILE A 118 4.42 -25.61 -14.35
N ARG A 119 3.19 -25.21 -14.02
CA ARG A 119 3.01 -24.05 -13.17
C ARG A 119 3.59 -24.34 -11.80
N ALA A 120 4.63 -23.61 -11.43
CA ALA A 120 5.25 -23.78 -10.14
C ALA A 120 4.20 -23.60 -9.02
N LYS A 121 4.11 -24.60 -8.14
CA LYS A 121 3.23 -24.54 -6.96
C LYS A 121 3.72 -23.41 -6.05
N ARG A 122 2.86 -22.44 -5.80
CA ARG A 122 3.15 -21.39 -4.82
C ARG A 122 2.94 -21.94 -3.42
N PRO A 123 3.96 -21.94 -2.55
CA PRO A 123 3.73 -22.25 -1.16
C PRO A 123 2.74 -21.22 -0.57
N LYS A 124 1.71 -21.71 0.12
CA LYS A 124 0.78 -20.84 0.85
C LYS A 124 1.51 -20.32 2.10
N LYS A 125 2.03 -19.10 2.03
CA LYS A 125 2.59 -18.43 3.21
C LYS A 125 1.44 -17.79 3.97
N LEU A 126 1.38 -18.02 5.29
CA LEU A 126 0.45 -17.32 6.16
C LEU A 126 0.77 -15.81 6.15
N PRO A 127 -0.24 -14.94 6.09
CA PRO A 127 -0.03 -13.51 6.18
C PRO A 127 0.54 -13.13 7.56
N VAL A 128 1.42 -12.15 7.59
CA VAL A 128 1.90 -11.57 8.84
C VAL A 128 0.82 -10.64 9.38
N VAL A 129 0.27 -11.00 10.53
CA VAL A 129 -0.71 -10.22 11.28
C VAL A 129 -0.04 -9.67 12.54
N LEU A 130 -0.25 -8.38 12.80
CA LEU A 130 0.20 -7.69 14.01
C LEU A 130 -0.85 -7.89 15.11
N SER A 131 -0.42 -8.04 16.36
CA SER A 131 -1.33 -7.88 17.48
C SER A 131 -1.76 -6.41 17.60
N LEU A 132 -2.80 -6.12 18.40
CA LEU A 132 -3.23 -4.74 18.65
C LEU A 132 -2.10 -3.88 19.22
N ASP A 133 -1.31 -4.44 20.16
CA ASP A 133 -0.16 -3.77 20.76
C ASP A 133 0.97 -3.52 19.74
N GLU A 134 1.30 -4.52 18.92
CA GLU A 134 2.30 -4.37 17.86
C GLU A 134 1.87 -3.32 16.83
N ALA A 135 0.59 -3.30 16.44
CA ALA A 135 0.04 -2.29 15.54
C ALA A 135 0.11 -0.89 16.16
N ALA A 136 -0.24 -0.76 17.45
CA ALA A 136 -0.12 0.49 18.20
C ALA A 136 1.31 1.01 18.22
N ARG A 137 2.27 0.15 18.60
CA ARG A 137 3.69 0.50 18.64
C ARG A 137 4.22 0.90 17.26
N LEU A 138 3.90 0.15 16.22
CA LEU A 138 4.30 0.48 14.86
C LEU A 138 3.78 1.85 14.44
N LEU A 139 2.48 2.11 14.61
CA LEU A 139 1.86 3.38 14.25
C LEU A 139 2.42 4.55 15.06
N ALA A 140 2.78 4.36 16.32
CA ALA A 140 3.41 5.36 17.17
C ALA A 140 4.82 5.76 16.69
N HIS A 141 5.55 4.85 16.03
CA HIS A 141 6.87 5.13 15.45
C HIS A 141 6.81 5.72 14.03
N LEU A 142 5.63 5.84 13.44
CA LEU A 142 5.44 6.61 12.22
C LEU A 142 5.24 8.09 12.56
N SER A 143 5.80 8.98 11.74
CA SER A 143 5.72 10.42 11.95
C SER A 143 5.18 11.16 10.73
N GLY A 144 4.64 12.37 10.95
CA GLY A 144 4.18 13.27 9.91
C GLY A 144 3.16 12.61 8.97
N VAL A 145 3.34 12.79 7.67
CA VAL A 145 2.45 12.23 6.64
C VAL A 145 2.41 10.71 6.65
N HIS A 146 3.53 10.04 6.99
CA HIS A 146 3.58 8.58 7.02
C HIS A 146 2.71 8.00 8.14
N ARG A 147 2.55 8.70 9.26
CA ARG A 147 1.62 8.31 10.32
C ARG A 147 0.19 8.33 9.82
N ILE A 148 -0.24 9.43 9.19
CA ILE A 148 -1.60 9.54 8.60
C ILE A 148 -1.84 8.42 7.59
N MET A 149 -0.85 8.15 6.72
CA MET A 149 -0.92 7.07 5.74
C MET A 149 -1.05 5.69 6.39
N GLY A 150 -0.26 5.40 7.43
CA GLY A 150 -0.30 4.14 8.16
C GLY A 150 -1.62 3.93 8.90
N GLU A 151 -2.09 4.96 9.59
CA GLU A 151 -3.36 4.95 10.30
C GLU A 151 -4.55 4.76 9.34
N LEU A 152 -4.56 5.43 8.17
CA LEU A 152 -5.57 5.22 7.14
C LEU A 152 -5.58 3.77 6.62
N MET A 153 -4.40 3.21 6.34
CA MET A 153 -4.32 1.82 5.89
C MET A 153 -4.84 0.84 6.94
N TYR A 154 -4.48 1.05 8.20
CA TYR A 154 -4.92 0.21 9.30
C TYR A 154 -6.42 0.38 9.61
N ALA A 155 -6.97 1.58 9.39
CA ALA A 155 -8.37 1.87 9.68
C ALA A 155 -9.35 1.45 8.58
N THR A 156 -8.88 1.36 7.33
CA THR A 156 -9.73 1.14 6.14
C THR A 156 -9.39 -0.13 5.38
N GLY A 157 -8.27 -0.74 5.69
CA GLY A 157 -7.76 -1.90 4.95
C GLY A 157 -7.42 -1.62 3.49
N MET A 158 -7.30 -0.38 3.06
CA MET A 158 -6.97 -0.05 1.66
C MET A 158 -5.57 -0.53 1.26
N ARG A 159 -5.39 -0.78 -0.04
CA ARG A 159 -4.08 -1.11 -0.62
C ARG A 159 -3.21 0.14 -0.70
N ILE A 160 -1.89 -0.05 -0.62
CA ILE A 160 -0.94 1.09 -0.72
C ILE A 160 -1.16 1.92 -1.99
N ILE A 161 -1.44 1.29 -3.13
CA ILE A 161 -1.68 2.03 -4.37
C ILE A 161 -3.00 2.81 -4.34
N GLU A 162 -4.03 2.31 -3.66
CA GLU A 162 -5.28 3.01 -3.44
C GLU A 162 -5.07 4.23 -2.56
N LEU A 163 -4.30 4.07 -1.47
CA LEU A 163 -3.96 5.16 -0.55
C LEU A 163 -3.20 6.29 -1.24
N VAL A 164 -2.11 5.99 -1.95
CA VAL A 164 -1.30 7.04 -2.58
C VAL A 164 -2.02 7.76 -3.72
N ARG A 165 -3.04 7.12 -4.30
CA ARG A 165 -3.88 7.69 -5.36
C ARG A 165 -5.08 8.48 -4.85
N LEU A 166 -5.33 8.55 -3.53
CA LEU A 166 -6.43 9.33 -2.99
C LEU A 166 -6.32 10.80 -3.41
N ARG A 167 -7.43 11.34 -3.84
CA ARG A 167 -7.59 12.73 -4.25
C ARG A 167 -8.44 13.50 -3.26
N VAL A 168 -8.36 14.82 -3.29
CA VAL A 168 -9.15 15.68 -2.41
C VAL A 168 -10.64 15.36 -2.50
N LYS A 169 -11.18 15.17 -3.70
CA LYS A 169 -12.60 14.82 -3.95
C LYS A 169 -13.03 13.44 -3.44
N ASP A 170 -12.09 12.60 -3.05
CA ASP A 170 -12.40 11.24 -2.60
C ASP A 170 -12.71 11.17 -1.10
N ILE A 171 -12.54 12.30 -0.38
CA ILE A 171 -12.84 12.41 1.04
C ILE A 171 -14.13 13.19 1.25
N ASP A 172 -15.10 12.55 1.86
CA ASP A 172 -16.33 13.17 2.32
C ASP A 172 -16.29 13.29 3.85
N PHE A 173 -16.01 14.50 4.34
CA PHE A 173 -15.91 14.77 5.78
C PHE A 173 -17.27 14.83 6.47
N GLU A 174 -18.34 15.15 5.74
CA GLU A 174 -19.69 15.24 6.30
C GLU A 174 -20.28 13.85 6.51
N ARG A 175 -20.10 12.98 5.52
CA ARG A 175 -20.57 11.59 5.59
C ARG A 175 -19.58 10.65 6.26
N HIS A 176 -18.42 11.14 6.68
CA HIS A 176 -17.34 10.31 7.21
C HIS A 176 -16.97 9.13 6.30
N GLN A 177 -16.79 9.40 5.01
CA GLN A 177 -16.53 8.38 4.00
C GLN A 177 -15.31 8.71 3.13
N ILE A 178 -14.64 7.67 2.68
CA ILE A 178 -13.57 7.72 1.69
C ILE A 178 -14.00 6.92 0.48
N THR A 179 -14.01 7.53 -0.69
CA THR A 179 -14.23 6.83 -1.96
C THR A 179 -12.91 6.29 -2.49
N ILE A 180 -12.78 4.98 -2.55
CA ILE A 180 -11.61 4.30 -3.11
C ILE A 180 -11.91 3.95 -4.55
N ARG A 181 -11.19 4.62 -5.47
CA ARG A 181 -11.41 4.46 -6.91
C ARG A 181 -10.43 3.48 -7.51
N ASP A 182 -10.81 2.93 -8.67
CA ASP A 182 -9.97 2.01 -9.47
C ASP A 182 -9.40 0.85 -8.65
N GLY A 183 -10.20 0.27 -7.76
CA GLY A 183 -9.85 -0.94 -7.03
C GLY A 183 -9.51 -2.09 -7.98
N LYS A 184 -9.06 -3.23 -7.47
CA LYS A 184 -8.79 -4.41 -8.29
C LYS A 184 -10.05 -4.81 -9.05
N GLY A 185 -10.03 -4.67 -10.41
CA GLY A 185 -11.17 -4.93 -11.29
C GLY A 185 -12.02 -3.68 -11.57
N GLU A 186 -11.46 -2.47 -11.45
CA GLU A 186 -12.08 -1.19 -11.83
C GLU A 186 -13.40 -0.90 -11.08
N LYS A 187 -13.55 -1.44 -9.86
CA LYS A 187 -14.74 -1.18 -9.02
C LYS A 187 -14.40 -0.19 -7.93
N ASP A 188 -15.16 0.88 -7.87
CA ASP A 188 -15.14 1.83 -6.78
C ASP A 188 -15.79 1.21 -5.54
N ARG A 189 -15.28 1.57 -4.37
CA ARG A 189 -15.89 1.22 -3.09
C ARG A 189 -15.75 2.37 -2.11
N THR A 190 -16.57 2.36 -1.09
CA THR A 190 -16.46 3.27 0.05
C THR A 190 -15.81 2.59 1.24
N ALA A 191 -15.06 3.36 2.01
CA ALA A 191 -14.55 2.95 3.32
C ALA A 191 -14.90 4.04 4.35
N PRO A 192 -15.08 3.68 5.63
CA PRO A 192 -15.35 4.67 6.67
C PRO A 192 -14.11 5.54 6.89
N LEU A 193 -14.33 6.84 7.08
CA LEU A 193 -13.31 7.78 7.56
C LEU A 193 -13.37 7.84 9.09
N PRO A 194 -12.34 7.35 9.81
CA PRO A 194 -12.34 7.40 11.26
C PRO A 194 -12.37 8.85 11.77
N PRO A 195 -13.25 9.18 12.73
CA PRO A 195 -13.32 10.54 13.30
C PRO A 195 -11.98 11.02 13.84
N GLU A 196 -11.16 10.11 14.37
CA GLU A 196 -9.84 10.39 14.92
C GLU A 196 -8.85 10.93 13.88
N LEU A 197 -9.06 10.61 12.60
CA LEU A 197 -8.19 11.06 11.50
C LEU A 197 -8.66 12.34 10.82
N VAL A 198 -9.88 12.79 11.08
CA VAL A 198 -10.47 13.95 10.40
C VAL A 198 -9.60 15.20 10.56
N SER A 199 -9.15 15.50 11.78
CA SER A 199 -8.33 16.69 12.04
C SER A 199 -6.96 16.63 11.37
N ASP A 200 -6.31 15.46 11.40
CA ASP A 200 -4.99 15.24 10.79
C ASP A 200 -5.10 15.31 9.26
N LEU A 201 -6.14 14.73 8.70
CA LEU A 201 -6.37 14.72 7.26
C LEU A 201 -6.73 16.10 6.72
N ARG A 202 -7.55 16.89 7.46
CA ARG A 202 -7.82 18.29 7.11
C ARG A 202 -6.54 19.12 7.10
N ARG A 203 -5.66 18.96 8.11
CA ARG A 203 -4.36 19.63 8.13
C ARG A 203 -3.46 19.21 6.96
N GLN A 204 -3.47 17.93 6.60
CA GLN A 204 -2.72 17.45 5.44
C GLN A 204 -3.26 18.05 4.14
N ILE A 205 -4.56 18.08 3.95
CA ILE A 205 -5.21 18.66 2.77
C ILE A 205 -4.88 20.16 2.66
N ALA A 206 -4.96 20.91 3.75
CA ALA A 206 -4.58 22.33 3.76
C ALA A 206 -3.10 22.56 3.36
N ARG A 207 -2.18 21.71 3.81
CA ARG A 207 -0.76 21.75 3.37
C ARG A 207 -0.62 21.49 1.88
N VAL A 208 -1.38 20.57 1.35
CA VAL A 208 -1.36 20.23 -0.08
C VAL A 208 -1.96 21.36 -0.91
N GLU A 209 -2.96 22.06 -0.39
CA GLU A 209 -3.55 23.24 -1.04
C GLU A 209 -2.51 24.35 -1.21
N ILE A 210 -1.77 24.66 -0.16
CA ILE A 210 -0.66 25.63 -0.22
C ILE A 210 0.40 25.20 -1.24
N LEU A 211 0.73 23.90 -1.28
CA LEU A 211 1.67 23.37 -2.27
C LEU A 211 1.13 23.50 -3.69
N HIS A 212 -0.15 23.21 -3.90
CA HIS A 212 -0.80 23.31 -5.20
C HIS A 212 -0.82 24.76 -5.71
N GLN A 213 -1.12 25.74 -4.86
CA GLN A 213 -1.06 27.16 -5.22
C GLN A 213 0.36 27.58 -5.64
N LYS A 214 1.39 27.11 -4.93
CA LYS A 214 2.79 27.35 -5.31
C LYS A 214 3.12 26.72 -6.66
N ASP A 215 2.63 25.51 -6.91
CA ASP A 215 2.84 24.81 -8.18
C ASP A 215 2.15 25.55 -9.33
N LEU A 216 0.93 26.05 -9.13
CA LEU A 216 0.22 26.87 -10.11
C LEU A 216 0.96 28.17 -10.43
N ALA A 217 1.44 28.87 -9.42
CA ALA A 217 2.24 30.10 -9.59
C ALA A 217 3.53 29.87 -10.33
N ALA A 218 4.14 28.66 -10.22
CA ALA A 218 5.34 28.25 -10.93
C ALA A 218 5.07 27.71 -12.35
N GLY A 219 3.82 27.76 -12.83
CA GLY A 219 3.44 27.25 -14.16
C GLY A 219 3.18 25.74 -14.23
N TYR A 220 3.20 25.05 -13.07
CA TYR A 220 2.88 23.62 -12.92
C TYR A 220 1.45 23.43 -12.37
N GLY A 221 1.24 22.48 -11.49
CA GLY A 221 -0.06 22.26 -10.81
C GLY A 221 -0.96 21.28 -11.54
N THR A 222 -0.46 20.60 -12.58
CA THR A 222 -1.20 19.54 -13.26
C THR A 222 -0.94 18.19 -12.60
N VAL A 223 -1.97 17.32 -12.64
CA VAL A 223 -1.89 15.93 -12.20
C VAL A 223 -2.37 14.99 -13.31
N HIS A 224 -1.88 13.75 -13.29
CA HIS A 224 -2.36 12.73 -14.20
C HIS A 224 -3.86 12.46 -13.93
N LEU A 225 -4.67 12.53 -14.99
CA LEU A 225 -6.07 12.11 -14.96
C LEU A 225 -6.23 10.71 -15.57
N PRO A 226 -7.07 9.85 -14.97
CA PRO A 226 -7.30 8.51 -15.51
C PRO A 226 -8.08 8.57 -16.84
N HIS A 227 -7.79 7.60 -17.71
CA HIS A 227 -8.50 7.37 -18.98
C HIS A 227 -8.61 8.61 -19.88
N ALA A 228 -9.80 8.83 -20.44
CA ALA A 228 -10.07 9.95 -21.34
C ALA A 228 -10.52 11.24 -20.64
N LEU A 229 -10.45 11.29 -19.30
CA LEU A 229 -10.95 12.43 -18.54
C LEU A 229 -10.25 13.74 -18.89
N ALA A 230 -8.95 13.70 -19.20
CA ALA A 230 -8.20 14.87 -19.65
C ALA A 230 -8.75 15.47 -20.96
N ARG A 231 -9.37 14.65 -21.82
CA ARG A 231 -10.04 15.15 -23.05
C ARG A 231 -11.44 15.65 -22.77
N LYS A 232 -12.17 14.97 -21.88
CA LYS A 232 -13.54 15.34 -21.50
C LYS A 232 -13.58 16.62 -20.65
N TYR A 233 -12.58 16.80 -19.79
CA TYR A 233 -12.46 17.93 -18.87
C TYR A 233 -11.04 18.52 -18.96
N PRO A 234 -10.78 19.41 -19.94
CA PRO A 234 -9.43 19.91 -20.23
C PRO A 234 -8.72 20.61 -19.07
N ASN A 235 -9.49 21.25 -18.16
CA ASN A 235 -8.95 21.98 -17.01
C ASN A 235 -8.86 21.15 -15.74
N ALA A 236 -9.49 19.97 -15.71
CA ALA A 236 -9.58 19.14 -14.50
C ALA A 236 -8.22 18.72 -13.94
N GLU A 237 -7.19 18.62 -14.79
CA GLU A 237 -5.83 18.30 -14.34
C GLU A 237 -5.23 19.37 -13.40
N ARG A 238 -5.75 20.61 -13.43
CA ARG A 238 -5.34 21.73 -12.57
C ARG A 238 -6.30 22.02 -11.42
N GLU A 239 -7.50 21.47 -11.46
CA GLU A 239 -8.51 21.70 -10.45
C GLU A 239 -8.10 21.09 -9.12
N TRP A 240 -8.42 21.81 -8.04
CA TRP A 240 -8.10 21.41 -6.67
C TRP A 240 -8.64 20.03 -6.30
N CYS A 241 -9.87 19.74 -6.64
CA CYS A 241 -10.52 18.48 -6.27
C CYS A 241 -9.83 17.23 -6.85
N TRP A 242 -9.05 17.38 -7.93
CA TRP A 242 -8.30 16.29 -8.55
C TRP A 242 -6.90 16.10 -7.99
N GLN A 243 -6.39 17.01 -7.17
CA GLN A 243 -5.06 16.90 -6.60
C GLN A 243 -4.94 15.70 -5.65
N TYR A 244 -3.73 15.10 -5.59
CA TYR A 244 -3.45 14.00 -4.67
C TYR A 244 -3.33 14.50 -3.24
N ILE A 245 -3.88 13.76 -2.26
CA ILE A 245 -3.72 14.06 -0.82
C ILE A 245 -2.29 13.80 -0.36
N PHE A 246 -1.61 12.85 -1.01
CA PHE A 246 -0.23 12.47 -0.73
C PHE A 246 0.66 12.70 -1.96
N PRO A 247 0.93 13.97 -2.32
CA PRO A 247 1.75 14.29 -3.49
C PRO A 247 3.22 13.96 -3.25
N SER A 248 3.94 13.72 -4.33
CA SER A 248 5.40 13.63 -4.33
C SER A 248 6.04 14.97 -3.95
N ARG A 249 7.20 14.92 -3.31
CA ARG A 249 8.00 16.13 -3.02
C ARG A 249 8.57 16.77 -4.27
N VAL A 250 8.78 15.98 -5.32
CA VAL A 250 9.41 16.40 -6.58
C VAL A 250 8.45 16.23 -7.75
N TYR A 251 8.67 17.01 -8.79
CA TYR A 251 8.00 16.81 -10.06
C TYR A 251 8.55 15.56 -10.77
N SER A 252 7.77 14.98 -11.64
CA SER A 252 8.18 13.88 -12.50
C SER A 252 7.60 14.04 -13.89
N THR A 253 8.32 13.51 -14.88
CA THR A 253 7.81 13.46 -16.25
C THR A 253 6.94 12.21 -16.43
N ASP A 254 5.70 12.40 -16.83
CA ASP A 254 4.81 11.29 -17.17
C ASP A 254 5.38 10.54 -18.40
N PRO A 255 5.64 9.23 -18.28
CA PRO A 255 6.29 8.49 -19.36
C PRO A 255 5.42 8.28 -20.60
N ARG A 256 4.10 8.54 -20.50
CA ARG A 256 3.16 8.40 -21.62
C ARG A 256 2.89 9.73 -22.32
N SER A 257 2.69 10.79 -21.57
CA SER A 257 2.36 12.12 -22.12
C SER A 257 3.57 13.05 -22.27
N GLY A 258 4.69 12.76 -21.60
CA GLY A 258 5.86 13.64 -21.55
C GLY A 258 5.66 14.91 -20.69
N LYS A 259 4.47 15.12 -20.09
CA LYS A 259 4.19 16.27 -19.25
C LYS A 259 4.94 16.19 -17.92
N VAL A 260 5.51 17.32 -17.51
CA VAL A 260 6.10 17.49 -16.16
C VAL A 260 4.97 17.84 -15.20
N GLN A 261 4.77 17.01 -14.18
CA GLN A 261 3.67 17.18 -13.24
C GLN A 261 4.00 16.62 -11.86
N ARG A 262 3.22 16.98 -10.85
CA ARG A 262 3.37 16.41 -9.51
C ARG A 262 2.52 15.15 -9.41
N HIS A 263 3.20 14.00 -9.31
CA HIS A 263 2.54 12.72 -9.11
C HIS A 263 2.31 12.45 -7.62
N HIS A 264 1.60 11.39 -7.27
CA HIS A 264 1.52 10.93 -5.89
C HIS A 264 2.88 10.43 -5.38
N VAL A 265 3.04 10.36 -4.06
CA VAL A 265 4.23 9.77 -3.44
C VAL A 265 4.42 8.31 -3.89
N TYR A 266 5.66 7.88 -4.07
CA TYR A 266 5.97 6.50 -4.43
C TYR A 266 5.62 5.54 -3.29
N GLU A 267 5.07 4.38 -3.63
CA GLU A 267 4.76 3.30 -2.68
C GLU A 267 5.98 2.90 -1.82
N SER A 268 7.18 2.91 -2.42
CA SER A 268 8.44 2.56 -1.76
C SER A 268 8.77 3.46 -0.56
N VAL A 269 8.29 4.71 -0.56
CA VAL A 269 8.48 5.65 0.55
C VAL A 269 7.75 5.13 1.79
N MET A 270 6.48 4.74 1.64
CA MET A 270 5.71 4.17 2.74
C MET A 270 6.22 2.78 3.14
N GLN A 271 6.64 1.96 2.17
CA GLN A 271 7.25 0.66 2.46
C GLN A 271 8.52 0.80 3.30
N LYS A 272 9.34 1.81 3.01
CA LYS A 272 10.52 2.13 3.83
C LYS A 272 10.10 2.61 5.22
N ALA A 273 9.16 3.55 5.32
CA ALA A 273 8.70 4.09 6.60
C ALA A 273 8.16 2.98 7.52
N VAL A 274 7.33 2.07 7.00
CA VAL A 274 6.81 0.92 7.78
C VAL A 274 7.94 -0.01 8.24
N ARG A 275 8.90 -0.32 7.39
CA ARG A 275 10.04 -1.16 7.76
C ARG A 275 10.90 -0.52 8.87
N ASP A 276 11.17 0.78 8.74
CA ASP A 276 11.97 1.52 9.71
C ASP A 276 11.21 1.62 11.06
N ALA A 277 9.90 1.92 11.02
CA ALA A 277 9.04 1.93 12.20
C ALA A 277 8.92 0.56 12.87
N THR A 278 8.83 -0.53 12.10
CA THR A 278 8.82 -1.91 12.62
C THR A 278 10.07 -2.22 13.42
N ARG A 279 11.23 -1.82 12.88
CA ARG A 279 12.52 -2.01 13.54
C ARG A 279 12.62 -1.17 14.81
N ALA A 280 12.24 0.10 14.76
CA ALA A 280 12.26 1.00 15.90
C ALA A 280 11.29 0.57 17.02
N ALA A 281 10.15 -0.02 16.66
CA ALA A 281 9.16 -0.58 17.59
C ALA A 281 9.58 -1.92 18.21
N GLY A 282 10.74 -2.50 17.82
CA GLY A 282 11.19 -3.79 18.32
C GLY A 282 10.27 -4.96 17.98
N ILE A 283 9.59 -4.91 16.82
CA ILE A 283 8.66 -5.96 16.40
C ILE A 283 9.45 -7.05 15.67
N PRO A 284 9.47 -8.31 16.17
CA PRO A 284 10.30 -9.39 15.62
C PRO A 284 9.68 -10.04 14.36
N LYS A 285 8.60 -9.49 13.83
CA LYS A 285 7.91 -9.99 12.64
C LYS A 285 8.38 -9.27 11.37
N MET A 286 8.38 -9.96 10.23
CA MET A 286 8.66 -9.35 8.92
C MET A 286 7.43 -8.57 8.44
N VAL A 287 7.26 -7.36 8.95
CA VAL A 287 6.11 -6.50 8.65
C VAL A 287 6.32 -5.79 7.32
N HIS A 288 5.29 -5.82 6.49
CA HIS A 288 5.18 -5.07 5.25
C HIS A 288 3.96 -4.15 5.31
N VAL A 289 3.86 -3.21 4.38
CA VAL A 289 2.70 -2.31 4.30
C VAL A 289 1.37 -3.09 4.23
N HIS A 290 1.35 -4.23 3.52
CA HIS A 290 0.16 -5.09 3.45
C HIS A 290 -0.17 -5.78 4.78
N SER A 291 0.77 -5.89 5.72
CA SER A 291 0.49 -6.43 7.06
C SER A 291 -0.50 -5.56 7.84
N LEU A 292 -0.50 -4.23 7.62
CA LEU A 292 -1.52 -3.35 8.20
C LEU A 292 -2.93 -3.73 7.73
N ARG A 293 -3.08 -4.01 6.43
CA ARG A 293 -4.35 -4.45 5.86
C ARG A 293 -4.76 -5.85 6.34
N HIS A 294 -3.79 -6.77 6.48
CA HIS A 294 -4.08 -8.10 7.04
C HIS A 294 -4.52 -8.02 8.50
N SER A 295 -3.84 -7.17 9.29
CA SER A 295 -4.21 -6.93 10.69
C SER A 295 -5.58 -6.27 10.81
N PHE A 296 -5.91 -5.30 9.96
CA PHE A 296 -7.26 -4.73 9.89
C PHE A 296 -8.32 -5.81 9.68
N ALA A 297 -8.12 -6.67 8.68
CA ALA A 297 -9.08 -7.74 8.38
C ALA A 297 -9.23 -8.74 9.52
N THR A 298 -8.11 -9.16 10.10
CA THR A 298 -8.10 -10.13 11.20
C THR A 298 -8.76 -9.55 12.45
N HIS A 299 -8.41 -8.31 12.81
CA HIS A 299 -8.98 -7.67 14.01
C HIS A 299 -10.48 -7.41 13.88
N LEU A 300 -11.01 -7.10 12.70
CA LEU A 300 -12.45 -7.01 12.49
C LEU A 300 -13.15 -8.35 12.68
N LEU A 301 -12.55 -9.44 12.18
CA LEU A 301 -13.09 -10.77 12.36
C LEU A 301 -13.03 -11.21 13.84
N GLU A 302 -11.96 -10.88 14.55
CA GLU A 302 -11.83 -11.11 16.01
C GLU A 302 -12.84 -10.30 16.84
N GLU A 303 -13.26 -9.15 16.31
CA GLU A 303 -14.33 -8.33 16.89
C GLU A 303 -15.75 -8.85 16.56
N GLY A 304 -15.85 -9.94 15.78
CA GLY A 304 -17.12 -10.59 15.44
C GLY A 304 -17.82 -10.04 14.21
N HIS A 305 -17.15 -9.19 13.42
CA HIS A 305 -17.71 -8.74 12.15
C HIS A 305 -17.80 -9.89 11.15
N ASP A 306 -18.88 -9.91 10.38
CA ASP A 306 -19.07 -10.92 9.34
C ASP A 306 -17.99 -10.87 8.26
N ILE A 307 -17.52 -12.04 7.86
CA ILE A 307 -16.46 -12.19 6.84
C ILE A 307 -16.81 -11.53 5.50
N ARG A 308 -18.09 -11.47 5.15
CA ARG A 308 -18.56 -10.85 3.92
C ARG A 308 -18.42 -9.33 3.98
N THR A 309 -18.79 -8.73 5.10
CA THR A 309 -18.54 -7.30 5.38
C THR A 309 -17.06 -6.96 5.29
N VAL A 310 -16.20 -7.80 5.86
CA VAL A 310 -14.75 -7.60 5.77
C VAL A 310 -14.24 -7.73 4.32
N GLN A 311 -14.77 -8.68 3.55
CA GLN A 311 -14.43 -8.84 2.12
C GLN A 311 -14.83 -7.63 1.29
N GLU A 312 -16.02 -7.07 1.53
CA GLU A 312 -16.50 -5.86 0.85
C GLU A 312 -15.64 -4.65 1.17
N LEU A 313 -15.34 -4.40 2.44
CA LEU A 313 -14.43 -3.34 2.88
C LEU A 313 -13.05 -3.47 2.24
N LEU A 314 -12.56 -4.68 2.09
CA LEU A 314 -11.29 -4.95 1.43
C LEU A 314 -11.35 -4.84 -0.11
N GLY A 315 -12.53 -4.86 -0.71
CA GLY A 315 -12.70 -4.91 -2.15
C GLY A 315 -12.08 -6.17 -2.76
N HIS A 316 -12.37 -7.34 -2.17
CA HIS A 316 -11.98 -8.62 -2.75
C HIS A 316 -13.01 -9.04 -3.81
N ASN A 317 -12.55 -9.21 -5.06
CA ASN A 317 -13.41 -9.61 -6.18
C ASN A 317 -13.81 -11.08 -6.08
N ASP A 318 -14.78 -11.43 -5.24
CA ASP A 318 -15.47 -12.70 -5.36
C ASP A 318 -16.91 -12.46 -5.80
N VAL A 319 -17.32 -13.15 -6.86
CA VAL A 319 -18.60 -12.94 -7.60
C VAL A 319 -19.84 -13.15 -6.71
N ARG A 320 -19.67 -13.73 -5.57
CA ARG A 320 -20.76 -14.01 -4.62
C ARG A 320 -21.10 -12.82 -3.72
N THR A 321 -20.35 -11.76 -3.81
CA THR A 321 -20.50 -10.57 -2.95
C THR A 321 -21.65 -9.63 -3.33
N THR A 322 -22.21 -9.77 -4.53
CA THR A 322 -23.27 -8.87 -5.02
C THR A 322 -24.63 -9.08 -4.36
N GLN A 323 -24.85 -10.21 -3.71
CA GLN A 323 -26.14 -10.52 -3.05
C GLN A 323 -26.30 -9.94 -1.63
N ILE A 324 -25.28 -9.28 -1.10
CA ILE A 324 -25.20 -8.98 0.34
C ILE A 324 -25.43 -7.50 0.66
N TYR A 325 -25.48 -6.63 -0.36
CA TYR A 325 -25.83 -5.23 -0.15
C TYR A 325 -27.16 -5.00 0.57
N THR A 326 -28.05 -6.00 0.58
CA THR A 326 -29.35 -5.93 1.24
C THR A 326 -29.32 -6.16 2.75
N HIS A 327 -28.26 -6.73 3.31
CA HIS A 327 -28.17 -7.01 4.75
C HIS A 327 -27.31 -6.03 5.54
N VAL A 328 -26.46 -5.26 4.85
CA VAL A 328 -25.58 -4.24 5.49
C VAL A 328 -26.29 -2.88 5.63
N THR A 329 -27.45 -2.72 5.00
CA THR A 329 -28.17 -1.44 4.94
C THR A 329 -28.88 -1.03 6.24
N GLN A 330 -29.00 -1.86 7.25
CA GLN A 330 -29.60 -1.44 8.52
C GLN A 330 -28.64 -0.67 9.42
N ASP A 331 -27.31 -0.90 9.32
CA ASP A 331 -26.32 -0.18 10.14
C ASP A 331 -25.24 0.57 9.33
N GLY A 332 -25.15 0.36 8.01
CA GLY A 332 -24.23 1.04 7.08
C GLY A 332 -22.74 0.97 7.44
N PRO A 333 -21.84 1.34 6.50
CA PRO A 333 -20.39 1.40 6.75
C PRO A 333 -20.00 2.39 7.86
N GLN A 334 -20.90 3.29 8.24
CA GLN A 334 -20.70 4.30 9.28
C GLN A 334 -20.77 3.73 10.71
N ALA A 335 -21.44 2.59 10.91
CA ALA A 335 -21.54 1.93 12.21
C ALA A 335 -20.34 1.04 12.56
N ILE A 336 -19.44 0.80 11.59
CA ILE A 336 -18.27 -0.04 11.81
C ILE A 336 -17.21 0.76 12.58
N ARG A 337 -17.02 0.41 13.85
CA ARG A 337 -15.90 0.92 14.64
C ARG A 337 -14.61 0.33 14.09
N THR A 338 -13.77 1.17 13.50
CA THR A 338 -12.50 0.72 12.94
C THR A 338 -11.52 0.29 14.04
N PRO A 339 -10.59 -0.66 13.78
CA PRO A 339 -9.54 -1.01 14.73
C PRO A 339 -8.73 0.18 15.23
N LEU A 340 -8.59 1.24 14.44
CA LEU A 340 -7.91 2.48 14.84
C LEU A 340 -8.65 3.21 15.97
N THR A 341 -9.98 3.26 15.94
CA THR A 341 -10.80 3.84 17.01
C THR A 341 -10.52 3.15 18.34
N ARG A 342 -10.47 1.81 18.33
CA ARG A 342 -10.16 1.00 19.52
C ARG A 342 -8.73 1.26 20.02
N LEU A 343 -7.76 1.29 19.09
CA LEU A 343 -6.35 1.52 19.38
C LEU A 343 -6.13 2.87 20.07
N ARG A 344 -6.73 3.95 19.57
CA ARG A 344 -6.67 5.28 20.19
C ARG A 344 -7.37 5.34 21.54
N LYS A 345 -8.46 4.59 21.71
CA LYS A 345 -9.15 4.50 23.01
C LYS A 345 -8.27 3.82 24.06
N THR A 346 -7.61 2.71 23.70
CA THR A 346 -6.66 2.01 24.56
C THR A 346 -5.46 2.89 24.92
N GLN A 347 -4.89 3.60 23.94
CA GLN A 347 -3.77 4.54 24.19
C GLN A 347 -4.17 5.72 25.09
N ARG A 348 -5.40 6.26 24.97
CA ARG A 348 -5.90 7.28 25.87
C ARG A 348 -6.07 6.75 27.29
N HIS A 349 -6.58 5.53 27.43
CA HIS A 349 -6.74 4.88 28.73
C HIS A 349 -5.38 4.65 29.39
N GLN A 350 -4.41 4.10 28.64
CA GLN A 350 -3.06 3.87 29.13
C GLN A 350 -2.39 5.18 29.58
N ARG A 351 -2.45 6.23 28.77
CA ARG A 351 -1.90 7.56 29.14
C ARG A 351 -2.57 8.14 30.38
N ALA A 352 -3.89 7.97 30.54
CA ALA A 352 -4.61 8.42 31.73
C ALA A 352 -4.14 7.61 32.96
N THR A 353 -3.97 6.30 32.83
CA THR A 353 -3.45 5.44 33.90
C THR A 353 -2.02 5.80 34.29
N ASP A 354 -1.16 6.05 33.30
CA ASP A 354 0.22 6.47 33.52
C ASP A 354 0.31 7.83 34.23
N ILE A 355 -0.54 8.79 33.84
CA ILE A 355 -0.62 10.10 34.51
C ILE A 355 -1.08 9.94 35.95
N ILE A 356 -2.11 9.12 36.20
CA ILE A 356 -2.60 8.84 37.56
C ILE A 356 -1.49 8.19 38.40
N ALA A 357 -0.75 7.22 37.84
CA ALA A 357 0.37 6.56 38.50
C ALA A 357 1.50 7.52 38.87
N ILE A 358 1.83 8.44 37.95
CA ILE A 358 2.85 9.50 38.19
C ILE A 358 2.40 10.44 39.28
N LEU A 359 1.14 10.90 39.25
CA LEU A 359 0.57 11.80 40.25
C LEU A 359 0.52 11.13 41.63
N THR A 360 0.02 9.88 41.72
CA THR A 360 -0.03 9.12 42.99
C THR A 360 1.36 8.91 43.58
N THR A 361 2.34 8.57 42.76
CA THR A 361 3.73 8.39 43.18
C THR A 361 4.35 9.74 43.63
N GLY A 362 4.03 10.81 42.90
CA GLY A 362 4.44 12.19 43.23
C GLY A 362 3.87 12.65 44.57
N PHE A 363 2.56 12.43 44.79
CA PHE A 363 1.90 12.75 46.07
C PHE A 363 2.44 11.91 47.23
N ALA A 364 2.72 10.63 47.03
CA ALA A 364 3.33 9.75 48.04
C ALA A 364 4.74 10.26 48.45
N ARG A 365 5.57 10.64 47.46
CA ARG A 365 6.89 11.24 47.72
C ARG A 365 6.79 12.59 48.42
N LEU A 366 5.82 13.42 48.05
CA LEU A 366 5.61 14.70 48.72
C LEU A 366 5.14 14.54 50.16
N ARG A 367 4.22 13.60 50.45
CA ARG A 367 3.80 13.25 51.80
C ARG A 367 4.97 12.72 52.65
N ALA A 368 5.81 11.84 52.09
CA ALA A 368 7.01 11.35 52.77
C ALA A 368 7.99 12.48 53.11
N ARG A 369 8.19 13.46 52.20
CA ARG A 369 9.03 14.62 52.43
C ARG A 369 8.48 15.56 53.49
N ILE A 370 7.15 15.80 53.51
CA ILE A 370 6.50 16.59 54.55
C ILE A 370 6.63 15.92 55.91
N ALA A 371 6.46 14.60 55.97
CA ALA A 371 6.64 13.84 57.22
C ALA A 371 8.10 13.91 57.75
N THR A 372 9.10 13.93 56.89
CA THR A 372 10.52 14.07 57.29
C THR A 372 10.91 15.49 57.68
N LEU A 373 10.11 16.52 57.28
CA LEU A 373 10.34 17.91 57.66
C LEU A 373 9.66 18.33 58.98
N GLY A 374 8.98 17.42 59.71
CA GLY A 374 8.43 17.64 61.03
C GLY A 374 7.28 18.72 61.05
N ILE A 375 6.66 18.98 59.93
CA ILE A 375 5.53 19.92 59.86
C ILE A 375 4.26 19.22 60.34
N PRO A 376 3.63 19.63 61.47
CA PRO A 376 2.44 19.01 61.96
C PRO A 376 1.27 19.29 60.99
N ALA A 377 0.55 18.24 60.63
CA ALA A 377 -0.67 18.29 59.79
C ALA A 377 -1.76 18.99 60.58
N GLN A 378 -1.82 20.33 60.54
CA GLN A 378 -2.99 21.05 60.99
C GLN A 378 -3.99 21.15 59.86
N HIS A 379 -5.14 20.57 60.11
CA HIS A 379 -6.49 20.80 59.56
C HIS A 379 -6.57 21.52 58.19
N CYS A 380 -6.73 20.76 57.13
CA CYS A 380 -7.64 21.13 56.05
C CYS A 380 -8.85 20.20 56.12
N GLY A 381 -9.78 20.64 57.01
CA GLY A 381 -11.10 20.10 57.05
C GLY A 381 -12.05 20.93 56.23
N GLU A 382 -12.96 20.23 55.56
CA GLU A 382 -14.32 20.62 55.25
C GLU A 382 -14.55 21.99 54.62
N GLU A 383 -14.64 22.00 53.27
CA GLU A 383 -15.63 22.79 52.52
C GLU A 383 -15.48 22.54 51.03
N ALA A 384 -16.25 21.58 50.53
CA ALA A 384 -16.68 21.52 49.13
C ALA A 384 -17.79 20.50 48.94
N THR A 385 -18.94 20.78 49.59
CA THR A 385 -20.26 20.27 49.14
C THR A 385 -21.14 21.50 48.91
N ALA A 386 -21.26 21.90 47.64
CA ALA A 386 -22.38 22.59 47.04
C ALA A 386 -22.26 22.49 45.51
#